data_1cf47b816526818d0a87f7b3bd466acf
#
_entry.id   1cf47b816526818d0a87f7b3bd466acf
#
_cell.length_a   1.000
_cell.length_b   1.000
_cell.length_c   1.000
_cell.angle_alpha   90.00
_cell.angle_beta   90.00
_cell.angle_gamma   90.00
#
_symmetry.space_group_name_H-M   'P 1'
#
loop_
_entity.id
_entity.type
_entity.pdbx_description
1 polymer ?
#
loop_
_entity_poly.entity_id
_entity_poly.type
_entity_poly.pdbx_seq_one_letter_code
_entity_poly.pdbx_strand_id
1 'polypeptide(L)'
;MLRRLAVLAIMAATPAAVSASPSLSDWRVEAESPDARVNVRGGIIDIDTPKGLTLWWRQAITAPVTISFEAMAVSAGGPNDAVSDLNAFWMATDADGGSVLAHPRSGGFAAYDDLRTYYVGIGGNRNTTTRFRRYIGQPGNRPLLPEHDLGTPAAMLRPNVWTRIRLIANGRIVAVERDGKRLFTLADDQPYSRGHWGLRTTWSHLRIRRVSVTQR
;
A
#
# COMPACT_ATOMS: atom_id res chain seq x y z
N MET A 1 37.62 48.68 8.69
CA MET A 1 37.19 47.37 9.20
C MET A 1 36.04 46.83 8.34
N LEU A 2 36.33 46.02 7.34
CA LEU A 2 35.33 45.38 6.49
C LEU A 2 34.88 44.06 7.13
N ARG A 3 33.60 43.97 7.52
CA ARG A 3 32.98 42.69 7.95
C ARG A 3 32.61 41.88 6.70
N ARG A 4 33.24 40.72 6.53
CA ARG A 4 32.84 39.74 5.53
C ARG A 4 31.58 39.01 6.01
N LEU A 5 30.47 39.15 5.32
CA LEU A 5 29.30 38.32 5.47
C LEU A 5 29.60 36.96 4.82
N ALA A 6 29.59 35.91 5.63
CA ALA A 6 29.59 34.54 5.13
C ALA A 6 28.15 34.15 4.73
N VAL A 7 27.94 33.90 3.45
CA VAL A 7 26.67 33.35 2.93
C VAL A 7 26.72 31.84 3.13
N LEU A 8 25.90 31.33 4.04
CA LEU A 8 25.72 29.91 4.27
C LEU A 8 24.79 29.36 3.17
N ALA A 9 25.34 28.61 2.21
CA ALA A 9 24.55 27.92 1.20
C ALA A 9 23.89 26.70 1.82
N ILE A 10 22.57 26.74 1.98
CA ILE A 10 21.75 25.59 2.38
C ILE A 10 21.62 24.69 1.15
N MET A 11 22.36 23.59 1.12
CA MET A 11 22.16 22.54 0.12
C MET A 11 20.84 21.82 0.42
N ALA A 12 19.84 22.04 -0.44
CA ALA A 12 18.61 21.25 -0.43
C ALA A 12 18.93 19.83 -0.90
N ALA A 13 18.77 18.84 -0.03
CA ALA A 13 18.89 17.44 -0.39
C ALA A 13 17.79 17.08 -1.40
N THR A 14 18.18 16.66 -2.59
CA THR A 14 17.24 16.13 -3.60
C THR A 14 16.69 14.80 -3.11
N PRO A 15 15.36 14.59 -3.15
CA PRO A 15 14.77 13.33 -2.73
C PRO A 15 15.23 12.19 -3.64
N ALA A 16 15.75 11.11 -3.06
CA ALA A 16 16.08 9.91 -3.79
C ALA A 16 14.80 9.17 -4.19
N ALA A 17 14.48 9.17 -5.47
CA ALA A 17 13.39 8.36 -6.02
C ALA A 17 13.99 7.03 -6.50
N VAL A 18 13.66 5.92 -5.86
CA VAL A 18 13.95 4.58 -6.39
C VAL A 18 12.82 4.23 -7.35
N SER A 19 13.05 4.46 -8.65
CA SER A 19 12.21 3.96 -9.73
C SER A 19 12.93 2.78 -10.36
N ALA A 20 12.71 1.58 -9.83
CA ALA A 20 13.17 0.34 -10.45
C ALA A 20 11.98 -0.35 -11.12
N SER A 21 12.22 -0.96 -12.28
CA SER A 21 11.27 -1.96 -12.79
C SER A 21 11.20 -3.08 -11.75
N PRO A 22 10.04 -3.38 -11.18
CA PRO A 22 9.93 -4.34 -10.07
C PRO A 22 10.41 -5.71 -10.55
N SER A 23 11.25 -6.36 -9.74
CA SER A 23 11.58 -7.79 -9.86
C SER A 23 10.80 -8.55 -8.79
N LEU A 24 10.43 -9.81 -9.04
CA LEU A 24 9.77 -10.63 -8.03
C LEU A 24 10.65 -10.84 -6.78
N SER A 25 11.97 -10.81 -6.93
CA SER A 25 12.91 -10.89 -5.81
C SER A 25 12.83 -9.72 -4.83
N ASP A 26 12.29 -8.58 -5.25
CA ASP A 26 12.07 -7.41 -4.39
C ASP A 26 10.90 -7.60 -3.43
N TRP A 27 10.12 -8.65 -3.63
CA TRP A 27 8.91 -8.92 -2.88
C TRP A 27 8.97 -10.24 -2.12
N ARG A 28 8.29 -10.29 -1.01
CA ARG A 28 7.91 -11.52 -0.33
C ARG A 28 6.43 -11.79 -0.60
N VAL A 29 6.14 -12.98 -1.10
CA VAL A 29 4.78 -13.46 -1.34
C VAL A 29 4.30 -14.22 -0.11
N GLU A 30 3.11 -13.88 0.37
CA GLU A 30 2.35 -14.61 1.38
C GLU A 30 0.99 -14.95 0.77
N ALA A 31 0.74 -16.21 0.46
CA ALA A 31 -0.44 -16.66 -0.24
C ALA A 31 -1.19 -17.73 0.55
N GLU A 32 -2.51 -17.58 0.64
CA GLU A 32 -3.41 -18.51 1.33
C GLU A 32 -3.71 -19.77 0.48
N SER A 33 -3.53 -19.67 -0.83
CA SER A 33 -3.74 -20.77 -1.78
C SER A 33 -2.46 -21.11 -2.52
N PRO A 34 -2.14 -22.41 -2.73
CA PRO A 34 -1.05 -22.83 -3.59
C PRO A 34 -1.31 -22.51 -5.08
N ASP A 35 -2.57 -22.24 -5.46
CA ASP A 35 -2.95 -21.87 -6.83
C ASP A 35 -2.74 -20.39 -7.13
N ALA A 36 -2.36 -19.61 -6.12
CA ALA A 36 -2.03 -18.19 -6.31
C ALA A 36 -0.81 -18.03 -7.22
N ARG A 37 -0.89 -17.12 -8.16
CA ARG A 37 0.17 -16.83 -9.14
C ARG A 37 0.59 -15.38 -9.07
N VAL A 38 1.89 -15.18 -9.02
CA VAL A 38 2.51 -13.85 -9.11
C VAL A 38 3.59 -13.90 -10.16
N ASN A 39 3.46 -13.09 -11.18
CA ASN A 39 4.42 -12.97 -12.28
C ASN A 39 4.87 -11.51 -12.41
N VAL A 40 6.12 -11.31 -12.82
CA VAL A 40 6.62 -9.99 -13.20
C VAL A 40 7.13 -10.05 -14.63
N ARG A 41 6.50 -9.29 -15.53
CA ARG A 41 6.87 -9.24 -16.94
C ARG A 41 6.69 -7.81 -17.47
N GLY A 42 7.72 -7.29 -18.13
CA GLY A 42 7.66 -5.96 -18.75
C GLY A 42 7.34 -4.83 -17.75
N GLY A 43 7.81 -4.94 -16.50
CA GLY A 43 7.57 -3.95 -15.45
C GLY A 43 6.13 -3.99 -14.87
N ILE A 44 5.36 -5.03 -15.21
CA ILE A 44 4.03 -5.29 -14.65
C ILE A 44 4.13 -6.46 -13.69
N ILE A 45 3.62 -6.28 -12.48
CA ILE A 45 3.33 -7.35 -11.52
C ILE A 45 1.91 -7.80 -11.81
N ASP A 46 1.74 -9.07 -12.16
CA ASP A 46 0.46 -9.72 -12.43
C ASP A 46 0.17 -10.67 -11.27
N ILE A 47 -0.94 -10.45 -10.55
CA ILE A 47 -1.35 -11.18 -9.35
C ILE A 47 -2.71 -11.80 -9.64
N ASP A 48 -2.75 -13.13 -9.72
CA ASP A 48 -3.97 -13.91 -9.94
C ASP A 48 -4.13 -14.90 -8.79
N THR A 49 -5.19 -14.77 -7.98
CA THR A 49 -5.35 -15.56 -6.76
C THR A 49 -6.81 -15.88 -6.44
N PRO A 50 -7.12 -17.16 -6.10
CA PRO A 50 -8.46 -17.56 -5.66
C PRO A 50 -8.74 -17.24 -4.18
N LYS A 51 -7.72 -16.84 -3.41
CA LYS A 51 -7.82 -16.53 -1.97
C LYS A 51 -6.93 -15.35 -1.62
N GLY A 52 -6.73 -15.09 -0.32
CA GLY A 52 -5.89 -14.03 0.18
C GLY A 52 -4.43 -14.14 -0.30
N LEU A 53 -3.86 -13.01 -0.73
CA LEU A 53 -2.46 -12.90 -1.10
C LEU A 53 -1.93 -11.51 -0.71
N THR A 54 -0.75 -11.47 -0.11
CA THR A 54 -0.03 -10.23 0.20
C THR A 54 1.38 -10.28 -0.40
N LEU A 55 1.78 -9.19 -1.05
CA LEU A 55 3.14 -8.93 -1.51
C LEU A 55 3.76 -7.88 -0.60
N TRP A 56 4.76 -8.23 0.17
CA TRP A 56 5.53 -7.28 0.97
C TRP A 56 6.78 -6.83 0.20
N TRP A 57 6.94 -5.53 0.06
CA TRP A 57 8.20 -4.93 -0.38
C TRP A 57 9.28 -5.22 0.66
N ARG A 58 10.42 -5.81 0.24
CA ARG A 58 11.45 -6.28 1.17
C ARG A 58 12.21 -5.17 1.87
N GLN A 59 12.32 -4.00 1.25
CA GLN A 59 13.02 -2.88 1.87
C GLN A 59 12.09 -2.15 2.85
N ALA A 60 12.64 -1.83 4.02
CA ALA A 60 11.93 -0.96 4.97
C ALA A 60 11.86 0.47 4.43
N ILE A 61 10.81 1.16 4.81
CA ILE A 61 10.56 2.56 4.45
C ILE A 61 10.49 3.43 5.72
N THR A 62 10.87 4.70 5.56
CA THR A 62 10.86 5.69 6.66
C THR A 62 10.12 6.94 6.20
N ALA A 63 9.32 7.52 7.08
CA ALA A 63 8.65 8.80 6.83
C ALA A 63 9.67 9.98 6.87
N PRO A 64 9.47 11.04 6.08
CA PRO A 64 8.40 11.24 5.11
C PRO A 64 8.53 10.36 3.87
N VAL A 65 7.44 9.70 3.50
CA VAL A 65 7.43 8.79 2.34
C VAL A 65 6.18 8.97 1.50
N THR A 66 6.35 8.82 0.19
CA THR A 66 5.26 8.66 -0.77
C THR A 66 5.51 7.42 -1.60
N ILE A 67 4.56 6.50 -1.58
CA ILE A 67 4.52 5.31 -2.42
C ILE A 67 3.51 5.56 -3.53
N SER A 68 3.91 5.37 -4.79
CA SER A 68 3.01 5.53 -5.94
C SER A 68 3.05 4.30 -6.83
N PHE A 69 1.90 3.90 -7.33
CA PHE A 69 1.76 2.82 -8.30
C PHE A 69 0.48 3.00 -9.11
N GLU A 70 0.41 2.31 -10.25
CA GLU A 70 -0.84 2.15 -11.00
C GLU A 70 -1.32 0.73 -10.85
N ALA A 71 -2.63 0.56 -10.61
CA ALA A 71 -3.28 -0.74 -10.47
C ALA A 71 -4.48 -0.86 -11.39
N MET A 72 -4.76 -2.09 -11.82
CA MET A 72 -5.93 -2.43 -12.63
C MET A 72 -6.51 -3.75 -12.11
N ALA A 73 -7.82 -3.76 -11.84
CA ALA A 73 -8.55 -5.00 -11.62
C ALA A 73 -8.93 -5.58 -12.97
N VAL A 74 -8.42 -6.78 -13.26
CA VAL A 74 -8.68 -7.49 -14.52
C VAL A 74 -10.08 -8.08 -14.48
N SER A 75 -10.79 -7.94 -15.58
CA SER A 75 -12.10 -8.56 -15.81
C SER A 75 -12.15 -9.01 -17.27
N ALA A 76 -11.68 -10.23 -17.52
CA ALA A 76 -11.53 -10.82 -18.85
C ALA A 76 -12.15 -12.22 -18.93
N GLY A 77 -12.90 -12.64 -17.90
CA GLY A 77 -13.58 -13.93 -17.85
C GLY A 77 -12.75 -15.06 -17.25
N GLY A 78 -11.61 -14.75 -16.64
CA GLY A 78 -10.83 -15.71 -15.85
C GLY A 78 -11.53 -16.10 -14.54
N PRO A 79 -11.15 -17.22 -13.91
CA PRO A 79 -11.82 -17.74 -12.71
C PRO A 79 -11.71 -16.81 -11.49
N ASN A 80 -10.68 -15.97 -11.46
CA ASN A 80 -10.43 -15.02 -10.37
C ASN A 80 -10.59 -13.57 -10.80
N ASP A 81 -11.15 -13.29 -11.97
CA ASP A 81 -11.32 -11.94 -12.54
C ASP A 81 -12.45 -11.16 -11.86
N ALA A 82 -12.52 -11.24 -10.53
CA ALA A 82 -13.43 -10.42 -9.75
C ALA A 82 -12.85 -9.02 -9.57
N VAL A 83 -13.66 -7.99 -9.88
CA VAL A 83 -13.28 -6.58 -9.67
C VAL A 83 -13.42 -6.28 -8.18
N SER A 84 -12.37 -6.53 -7.41
CA SER A 84 -12.39 -6.41 -5.95
C SER A 84 -10.98 -6.25 -5.36
N ASP A 85 -10.93 -5.73 -4.13
CA ASP A 85 -9.81 -5.86 -3.19
C ASP A 85 -8.44 -5.40 -3.68
N LEU A 86 -8.37 -4.18 -4.22
CA LEU A 86 -7.09 -3.47 -4.33
C LEU A 86 -6.74 -2.89 -2.96
N ASN A 87 -5.94 -3.62 -2.20
CA ASN A 87 -5.59 -3.24 -0.85
C ASN A 87 -4.10 -2.94 -0.73
N ALA A 88 -3.75 -2.05 0.20
CA ALA A 88 -2.36 -1.76 0.54
C ALA A 88 -2.18 -1.52 2.04
N PHE A 89 -1.03 -1.99 2.54
CA PHE A 89 -0.48 -1.64 3.85
C PHE A 89 0.73 -0.74 3.65
N TRP A 90 0.96 0.23 4.56
CA TRP A 90 2.22 0.98 4.61
C TRP A 90 2.56 1.42 6.02
N MET A 91 3.84 1.67 6.24
CA MET A 91 4.43 1.88 7.56
C MET A 91 4.16 0.68 8.51
N ALA A 92 4.10 -0.53 7.94
CA ALA A 92 3.70 -1.73 8.66
C ALA A 92 4.84 -2.30 9.50
N THR A 93 4.55 -2.57 10.76
CA THR A 93 5.36 -3.33 11.71
C THR A 93 4.52 -4.39 12.40
N ASP A 94 5.16 -5.37 13.01
CA ASP A 94 4.51 -6.25 13.98
C ASP A 94 4.04 -5.45 15.21
N ALA A 95 3.24 -6.05 16.06
CA ALA A 95 2.70 -5.41 17.25
C ALA A 95 3.79 -4.87 18.20
N ASP A 96 4.93 -5.55 18.27
CA ASP A 96 6.12 -5.17 19.05
C ASP A 96 7.00 -4.11 18.37
N GLY A 97 6.66 -3.70 17.14
CA GLY A 97 7.44 -2.77 16.33
C GLY A 97 8.53 -3.44 15.48
N GLY A 98 8.61 -4.76 15.49
CA GLY A 98 9.51 -5.54 14.64
C GLY A 98 9.12 -5.52 13.16
N SER A 99 9.96 -6.14 12.33
CA SER A 99 9.71 -6.24 10.89
C SER A 99 8.60 -7.26 10.60
N VAL A 100 7.61 -6.88 9.79
CA VAL A 100 6.58 -7.80 9.27
C VAL A 100 7.17 -8.97 8.48
N LEU A 101 8.44 -8.86 8.07
CA LEU A 101 9.15 -9.93 7.37
C LEU A 101 9.82 -10.94 8.33
N ALA A 102 9.82 -10.70 9.65
CA ALA A 102 10.39 -11.62 10.61
C ALA A 102 9.61 -12.94 10.67
N HIS A 103 8.29 -12.86 10.54
CA HIS A 103 7.39 -14.01 10.63
C HIS A 103 6.53 -14.16 9.37
N PRO A 104 6.56 -15.33 8.69
CA PRO A 104 5.65 -15.62 7.58
C PRO A 104 4.21 -15.65 8.05
N ARG A 105 3.31 -15.03 7.25
CA ARG A 105 1.86 -15.11 7.46
C ARG A 105 1.18 -15.95 6.40
N SER A 106 0.01 -16.49 6.73
CA SER A 106 -0.74 -17.41 5.86
C SER A 106 -1.27 -16.79 4.56
N GLY A 107 -1.28 -15.45 4.45
CA GLY A 107 -1.96 -14.76 3.35
C GLY A 107 -3.44 -14.49 3.63
N GLY A 108 -4.07 -15.16 4.61
CA GLY A 108 -5.44 -14.88 5.05
C GLY A 108 -5.56 -13.50 5.72
N PHE A 109 -6.71 -12.81 5.57
CA PHE A 109 -6.83 -11.43 6.01
C PHE A 109 -6.66 -11.25 7.53
N ALA A 110 -7.18 -12.18 8.32
CA ALA A 110 -7.06 -12.12 9.78
C ALA A 110 -5.62 -12.24 10.29
N ALA A 111 -4.72 -12.85 9.49
CA ALA A 111 -3.31 -12.98 9.84
C ALA A 111 -2.54 -11.65 9.89
N TYR A 112 -3.18 -10.54 9.52
CA TYR A 112 -2.61 -9.19 9.54
C TYR A 112 -3.26 -8.28 10.58
N ASP A 113 -4.16 -8.78 11.42
CA ASP A 113 -4.90 -8.00 12.40
C ASP A 113 -4.01 -7.48 13.56
N ASP A 114 -2.90 -8.16 13.81
CA ASP A 114 -1.91 -7.81 14.82
C ASP A 114 -0.90 -6.76 14.37
N LEU A 115 -0.98 -6.29 13.14
CA LEU A 115 -0.06 -5.29 12.62
C LEU A 115 -0.34 -3.90 13.19
N ARG A 116 0.72 -3.10 13.31
CA ARG A 116 0.65 -1.64 13.42
C ARG A 116 0.92 -1.06 12.04
N THR A 117 -0.10 -0.53 11.39
CA THR A 117 0.01 -0.11 9.99
C THR A 117 -1.12 0.84 9.60
N TYR A 118 -0.90 1.61 8.55
CA TYR A 118 -2.00 2.18 7.79
C TYR A 118 -2.44 1.19 6.72
N TYR A 119 -3.73 1.11 6.50
CA TYR A 119 -4.35 0.22 5.54
C TYR A 119 -5.37 0.96 4.69
N VAL A 120 -5.36 0.73 3.41
CA VAL A 120 -6.45 1.10 2.51
C VAL A 120 -6.92 -0.13 1.75
N GLY A 121 -8.25 -0.32 1.71
CA GLY A 121 -8.90 -1.30 0.85
C GLY A 121 -9.81 -0.57 -0.12
N ILE A 122 -9.51 -0.63 -1.42
CA ILE A 122 -10.32 -0.03 -2.48
C ILE A 122 -11.11 -1.13 -3.16
N GLY A 123 -12.43 -0.96 -3.22
CA GLY A 123 -13.32 -1.97 -3.80
C GLY A 123 -13.39 -3.27 -2.98
N GLY A 124 -13.25 -3.20 -1.68
CA GLY A 124 -13.43 -4.34 -0.78
C GLY A 124 -14.87 -4.86 -0.78
N ASN A 125 -15.10 -6.03 -0.17
CA ASN A 125 -16.40 -6.67 -0.07
C ASN A 125 -17.11 -6.81 -1.43
N ARG A 126 -16.43 -7.41 -2.40
CA ARG A 126 -16.95 -7.55 -3.77
C ARG A 126 -17.26 -6.19 -4.42
N ASN A 127 -16.31 -5.27 -4.30
CA ASN A 127 -16.39 -3.93 -4.87
C ASN A 127 -17.56 -3.07 -4.37
N THR A 128 -17.89 -3.17 -3.08
CA THR A 128 -18.97 -2.39 -2.45
C THR A 128 -18.49 -1.37 -1.44
N THR A 129 -17.22 -1.45 -1.01
CA THR A 129 -16.65 -0.55 0.01
C THR A 129 -15.24 -0.10 -0.36
N THR A 130 -14.92 1.15 0.03
CA THR A 130 -13.54 1.65 0.00
C THR A 130 -13.24 2.27 1.36
N ARG A 131 -12.23 1.70 2.07
CA ARG A 131 -11.98 1.99 3.48
C ARG A 131 -10.54 2.32 3.75
N PHE A 132 -10.32 3.30 4.63
CA PHE A 132 -9.02 3.57 5.22
C PHE A 132 -9.04 3.29 6.72
N ARG A 133 -8.00 2.62 7.23
CA ARG A 133 -7.89 2.22 8.64
C ARG A 133 -6.49 2.48 9.17
N ARG A 134 -6.40 2.75 10.47
CA ARG A 134 -5.17 2.70 11.24
C ARG A 134 -5.22 1.46 12.13
N TYR A 135 -4.46 0.44 11.81
CA TYR A 135 -4.31 -0.75 12.64
C TYR A 135 -3.37 -0.48 13.79
N ILE A 136 -3.72 -0.93 14.98
CA ILE A 136 -3.06 -0.56 16.24
C ILE A 136 -2.35 -1.73 16.94
N GLY A 137 -2.16 -2.86 16.26
CA GLY A 137 -1.50 -4.04 16.81
C GLY A 137 -2.39 -4.88 17.73
N GLN A 138 -3.71 -4.80 17.60
CA GLN A 138 -4.68 -5.51 18.42
C GLN A 138 -5.56 -6.40 17.54
N PRO A 139 -5.41 -7.73 17.59
CA PRO A 139 -6.22 -8.65 16.80
C PRO A 139 -7.73 -8.40 16.98
N GLY A 140 -8.46 -8.39 15.85
CA GLY A 140 -9.90 -8.10 15.84
C GLY A 140 -10.28 -6.62 16.00
N ASN A 141 -9.33 -5.75 16.39
CA ASN A 141 -9.56 -4.31 16.54
C ASN A 141 -8.96 -3.54 15.37
N ARG A 142 -9.79 -3.23 14.37
CA ARG A 142 -9.42 -2.50 13.15
C ARG A 142 -10.20 -1.19 13.07
N PRO A 143 -9.77 -0.14 13.79
CA PRO A 143 -10.49 1.13 13.86
C PRO A 143 -10.85 1.68 12.48
N LEU A 144 -12.07 2.15 12.34
CA LEU A 144 -12.61 2.74 11.13
C LEU A 144 -13.38 4.01 11.50
N LEU A 145 -12.94 5.15 11.00
CA LEU A 145 -13.67 6.40 11.16
C LEU A 145 -14.81 6.47 10.14
N PRO A 146 -15.95 7.10 10.47
CA PRO A 146 -17.08 7.22 9.54
C PRO A 146 -16.71 7.85 8.19
N GLU A 147 -15.87 8.90 8.19
CA GLU A 147 -15.36 9.57 6.99
C GLU A 147 -14.38 8.73 6.16
N HIS A 148 -13.92 7.61 6.73
CA HIS A 148 -13.02 6.66 6.08
C HIS A 148 -13.74 5.40 5.55
N ASP A 149 -15.08 5.39 5.53
CA ASP A 149 -15.91 4.31 4.99
C ASP A 149 -16.77 4.80 3.83
N LEU A 150 -16.30 4.57 2.59
CA LEU A 150 -16.97 5.02 1.39
C LEU A 150 -17.70 3.87 0.70
N GLY A 151 -19.01 4.06 0.46
CA GLY A 151 -19.88 3.11 -0.26
C GLY A 151 -20.39 3.63 -1.61
N THR A 152 -19.93 4.79 -2.08
CA THR A 152 -20.40 5.37 -3.34
C THR A 152 -19.77 4.71 -4.57
N PRO A 153 -20.48 4.59 -5.71
CA PRO A 153 -19.92 4.02 -6.94
C PRO A 153 -18.62 4.69 -7.41
N ALA A 154 -18.47 5.99 -7.18
CA ALA A 154 -17.27 6.74 -7.55
C ALA A 154 -16.01 6.30 -6.76
N ALA A 155 -16.18 5.73 -5.57
CA ALA A 155 -15.10 5.22 -4.74
C ALA A 155 -14.71 3.77 -5.11
N MET A 156 -15.49 3.07 -5.93
CA MET A 156 -15.25 1.67 -6.28
C MET A 156 -14.24 1.52 -7.43
N LEU A 157 -13.75 0.30 -7.63
CA LEU A 157 -12.91 -0.07 -8.76
C LEU A 157 -13.74 -0.13 -10.05
N ARG A 158 -13.09 0.18 -11.17
CA ARG A 158 -13.63 -0.04 -12.51
C ARG A 158 -12.86 -1.17 -13.19
N PRO A 159 -13.54 -2.13 -13.84
CA PRO A 159 -12.88 -3.23 -14.52
C PRO A 159 -11.97 -2.73 -15.64
N ASN A 160 -10.80 -3.32 -15.77
CA ASN A 160 -9.83 -3.08 -16.85
C ASN A 160 -9.36 -1.61 -16.99
N VAL A 161 -9.46 -0.81 -15.91
CA VAL A 161 -9.03 0.59 -15.90
C VAL A 161 -7.82 0.77 -14.99
N TRP A 162 -6.73 1.30 -15.54
CA TRP A 162 -5.58 1.70 -14.75
C TRP A 162 -5.94 2.89 -13.86
N THR A 163 -5.65 2.75 -12.57
CA THR A 163 -5.91 3.75 -11.54
C THR A 163 -4.61 4.04 -10.82
N ARG A 164 -4.23 5.30 -10.71
CA ARG A 164 -3.03 5.71 -9.96
C ARG A 164 -3.37 5.87 -8.49
N ILE A 165 -2.60 5.20 -7.63
CA ILE A 165 -2.70 5.29 -6.19
C ILE A 165 -1.43 5.93 -5.64
N ARG A 166 -1.57 6.82 -4.65
CA ARG A 166 -0.47 7.35 -3.86
C ARG A 166 -0.80 7.15 -2.37
N LEU A 167 0.12 6.52 -1.67
CA LEU A 167 0.09 6.35 -0.22
C LEU A 167 1.13 7.30 0.38
N ILE A 168 0.71 8.12 1.32
CA ILE A 168 1.53 9.20 1.88
C ILE A 168 1.60 9.03 3.38
N ALA A 169 2.81 9.10 3.95
CA ALA A 169 3.04 9.31 5.37
C ALA A 169 4.04 10.45 5.54
N ASN A 170 3.57 11.62 5.97
CA ASN A 170 4.37 12.82 6.12
C ASN A 170 4.17 13.42 7.51
N GLY A 171 4.96 12.97 8.48
CA GLY A 171 4.78 13.31 9.88
C GLY A 171 3.37 12.94 10.35
N ARG A 172 2.63 13.91 10.89
CA ARG A 172 1.26 13.69 11.39
C ARG A 172 0.21 13.50 10.28
N ILE A 173 0.53 13.83 9.04
CA ILE A 173 -0.43 13.72 7.93
C ILE A 173 -0.22 12.40 7.19
N VAL A 174 -1.24 11.58 7.21
CA VAL A 174 -1.34 10.34 6.46
C VAL A 174 -2.45 10.46 5.44
N ALA A 175 -2.19 10.03 4.20
CA ALA A 175 -3.17 10.26 3.15
C ALA A 175 -3.14 9.20 2.07
N VAL A 176 -4.28 9.05 1.40
CA VAL A 176 -4.45 8.24 0.18
C VAL A 176 -4.98 9.14 -0.92
N GLU A 177 -4.33 9.09 -2.09
CA GLU A 177 -4.80 9.74 -3.31
C GLU A 177 -5.10 8.70 -4.39
N ARG A 178 -6.13 8.98 -5.17
CA ARG A 178 -6.51 8.22 -6.35
C ARG A 178 -6.68 9.16 -7.54
N ASP A 179 -5.95 8.91 -8.61
CA ASP A 179 -5.97 9.70 -9.85
C ASP A 179 -5.77 11.20 -9.61
N GLY A 180 -4.86 11.53 -8.69
CA GLY A 180 -4.52 12.91 -8.31
C GLY A 180 -5.51 13.58 -7.34
N LYS A 181 -6.59 12.90 -6.95
CA LYS A 181 -7.57 13.41 -5.97
C LYS A 181 -7.36 12.77 -4.61
N ARG A 182 -7.49 13.57 -3.55
CA ARG A 182 -7.45 13.10 -2.17
C ARG A 182 -8.67 12.22 -1.90
N LEU A 183 -8.41 10.96 -1.52
CA LEU A 183 -9.46 10.01 -1.17
C LEU A 183 -9.66 9.97 0.36
N PHE A 184 -8.55 9.93 1.11
CA PHE A 184 -8.56 9.93 2.57
C PHE A 184 -7.44 10.81 3.14
N THR A 185 -7.70 11.37 4.32
CA THR A 185 -6.69 12.06 5.14
C THR A 185 -6.90 11.72 6.60
N LEU A 186 -5.82 11.41 7.30
CA LEU A 186 -5.78 11.24 8.75
C LEU A 186 -4.73 12.18 9.33
N ALA A 187 -5.11 12.98 10.33
CA ALA A 187 -4.17 13.63 11.23
C ALA A 187 -3.89 12.65 12.40
N ASP A 188 -2.70 12.05 12.39
CA ASP A 188 -2.28 11.07 13.40
C ASP A 188 -1.36 11.74 14.43
N ASP A 189 -1.77 11.77 15.68
CA ASP A 189 -0.97 12.34 16.78
C ASP A 189 0.19 11.44 17.22
N GLN A 190 0.13 10.15 16.83
CA GLN A 190 1.17 9.15 17.09
C GLN A 190 1.52 8.41 15.80
N PRO A 191 2.12 9.11 14.79
CA PRO A 191 2.31 8.56 13.47
C PRO A 191 3.33 7.41 13.47
N TYR A 192 3.09 6.43 12.60
CA TYR A 192 4.07 5.41 12.30
C TYR A 192 5.15 6.01 11.41
N SER A 193 6.40 5.99 11.89
CA SER A 193 7.54 6.66 11.24
C SER A 193 8.41 5.74 10.39
N ARG A 194 8.26 4.41 10.54
CA ARG A 194 9.04 3.38 9.82
C ARG A 194 8.22 2.09 9.69
N GLY A 195 8.57 1.27 8.75
CA GLY A 195 7.96 -0.04 8.57
C GLY A 195 8.14 -0.55 7.15
N HIS A 196 7.27 -1.46 6.73
CA HIS A 196 7.22 -1.97 5.36
C HIS A 196 5.94 -1.51 4.67
N TRP A 197 5.91 -1.66 3.35
CA TRP A 197 4.67 -1.52 2.60
C TRP A 197 4.39 -2.80 1.81
N GLY A 198 3.12 -3.02 1.53
CA GLY A 198 2.69 -4.21 0.80
C GLY A 198 1.39 -3.99 0.06
N LEU A 199 1.24 -4.76 -1.00
CA LEU A 199 0.01 -4.88 -1.78
C LEU A 199 -0.73 -6.13 -1.33
N ARG A 200 -2.05 -6.04 -1.26
CA ARG A 200 -2.87 -7.19 -0.89
C ARG A 200 -4.10 -7.29 -1.75
N THR A 201 -4.50 -8.52 -2.02
CA THR A 201 -5.78 -8.82 -2.66
C THR A 201 -6.37 -10.12 -2.13
N THR A 202 -7.60 -10.41 -2.50
CA THR A 202 -8.25 -11.70 -2.27
C THR A 202 -9.27 -11.96 -3.38
N TRP A 203 -9.26 -13.20 -3.87
CA TRP A 203 -10.18 -13.63 -4.92
C TRP A 203 -10.30 -12.60 -6.04
N SER A 204 -9.17 -12.27 -6.65
CA SER A 204 -9.13 -11.30 -7.72
C SER A 204 -7.88 -11.46 -8.59
N HIS A 205 -7.89 -10.80 -9.73
CA HIS A 205 -6.78 -10.67 -10.65
C HIS A 205 -6.41 -9.19 -10.77
N LEU A 206 -5.24 -8.83 -10.27
CA LEU A 206 -4.73 -7.46 -10.31
C LEU A 206 -3.45 -7.35 -11.16
N ARG A 207 -3.32 -6.23 -11.85
CA ARG A 207 -2.06 -5.82 -12.48
C ARG A 207 -1.56 -4.54 -11.85
N ILE A 208 -0.27 -4.50 -11.53
CA ILE A 208 0.39 -3.34 -10.90
C ILE A 208 1.58 -2.94 -11.75
N ARG A 209 1.76 -1.63 -11.96
CA ARG A 209 2.91 -1.07 -12.68
C ARG A 209 3.33 0.29 -12.13
N ARG A 210 4.47 0.82 -12.63
CA ARG A 210 4.98 2.16 -12.27
C ARG A 210 5.12 2.35 -10.77
N VAL A 211 5.62 1.32 -10.09
CA VAL A 211 5.89 1.37 -8.66
C VAL A 211 7.04 2.32 -8.40
N SER A 212 6.85 3.26 -7.48
CA SER A 212 7.90 4.14 -6.98
C SER A 212 7.75 4.41 -5.50
N VAL A 213 8.87 4.49 -4.79
CA VAL A 213 8.95 4.86 -3.38
C VAL A 213 9.88 6.07 -3.29
N THR A 214 9.37 7.20 -2.80
CA THR A 214 10.14 8.43 -2.62
C THR A 214 10.20 8.73 -1.13
N GLN A 215 11.40 8.83 -0.58
CA GLN A 215 11.69 9.19 0.81
C GLN A 215 12.51 10.49 0.82
N ARG A 216 12.35 11.32 1.86
CA ARG A 216 13.08 12.59 2.03
C ARG A 216 13.94 12.57 3.27
#